data_ded3530f649948a4f18e3043d7621d55
#
_entry.id   ded3530f649948a4f18e3043d7621d55
#
_cell.length_a   1.000
_cell.length_b   1.000
_cell.length_c   1.000
_cell.angle_alpha   90.00
_cell.angle_beta   90.00
_cell.angle_gamma   90.00
#
_symmetry.space_group_name_H-M   'P 1'
#
loop_
_entity.id
_entity.type
_entity.pdbx_description
1 polymer ?
#
loop_
_entity_poly.entity_id
_entity_poly.type
_entity_poly.pdbx_seq_one_letter_code
_entity_poly.pdbx_strand_id
1 'polypeptide(L)'
;MQNNERWTLKWDHGEATVQAMGGMLAPVRFDLGAGRSVSPLHVAPWGDDPAWPGLMRALRGEWPCLPFGTIDVPPDLPPGFETRQPDDEWRHGFSSNHMWQCVEQTPHRIALHVDYPEDHAVQNLSRVIEASPDEASLTVSLTVRVRRDITLPFALHPTFAVPEQGVEILACSYRAVHTYPVAIEPNYSRIVTNRTFASHTALETKDGSFDVSRLPLPVVTEELVQLEACEPPFVLRYPADRAEVRLDWNTADFPDAVLWISNGGRDYAPWAGKNFALGVEPVNGFFDLGRVVSPPPGHALAGRVGATFTAALPRTISYRLSAAAVQD
;
A
#
# COMPACT_ATOMS: atom_id res chain seq x y z
N MET A 1 11.17 18.59 -19.20
CA MET A 1 10.00 17.80 -18.77
C MET A 1 10.51 16.37 -18.62
N GLN A 2 10.58 15.82 -17.42
CA GLN A 2 10.92 14.41 -17.22
C GLN A 2 9.77 13.58 -17.81
N ASN A 3 10.08 12.83 -18.85
CA ASN A 3 9.14 11.93 -19.48
C ASN A 3 8.95 10.75 -18.52
N ASN A 4 7.73 10.51 -18.04
CA ASN A 4 7.43 9.38 -17.17
C ASN A 4 7.43 8.10 -18.02
N GLU A 5 8.60 7.48 -18.16
CA GLU A 5 8.75 6.22 -18.90
C GLU A 5 7.89 5.13 -18.29
N ARG A 6 7.45 4.21 -19.15
CA ARG A 6 6.62 3.05 -18.77
C ARG A 6 7.12 1.80 -19.47
N TRP A 7 7.05 0.69 -18.77
CA TRP A 7 7.44 -0.63 -19.27
C TRP A 7 6.28 -1.59 -19.06
N THR A 8 6.01 -2.42 -20.07
CA THR A 8 4.86 -3.31 -20.05
C THR A 8 5.31 -4.76 -20.14
N LEU A 9 4.74 -5.60 -19.30
CA LEU A 9 4.75 -7.04 -19.37
C LEU A 9 3.48 -7.50 -20.11
N LYS A 10 3.62 -8.51 -20.97
CA LYS A 10 2.49 -9.19 -21.62
C LYS A 10 2.73 -10.68 -21.60
N TRP A 11 1.77 -11.41 -21.07
CA TRP A 11 1.79 -12.88 -21.03
C TRP A 11 0.38 -13.43 -21.26
N ASP A 12 0.25 -14.73 -21.41
CA ASP A 12 -1.01 -15.37 -21.79
C ASP A 12 -2.16 -15.13 -20.80
N HIS A 13 -1.82 -14.79 -19.54
CA HIS A 13 -2.79 -14.55 -18.48
C HIS A 13 -2.89 -13.08 -18.08
N GLY A 14 -2.37 -12.13 -18.86
CA GLY A 14 -2.56 -10.72 -18.56
C GLY A 14 -1.57 -9.74 -19.15
N GLU A 15 -1.70 -8.52 -18.67
CA GLU A 15 -0.84 -7.39 -19.01
C GLU A 15 -0.60 -6.54 -17.76
N ALA A 16 0.62 -6.08 -17.55
CA ALA A 16 0.98 -5.21 -16.44
C ALA A 16 1.89 -4.10 -16.91
N THR A 17 1.67 -2.89 -16.42
CA THR A 17 2.51 -1.73 -16.71
C THR A 17 3.18 -1.23 -15.43
N VAL A 18 4.46 -0.94 -15.53
CA VAL A 18 5.25 -0.29 -14.48
C VAL A 18 5.71 1.05 -15.00
N GLN A 19 5.63 2.07 -14.18
CA GLN A 19 6.13 3.41 -14.55
C GLN A 19 7.37 3.79 -13.76
N ALA A 20 8.18 4.64 -14.33
CA ALA A 20 9.43 5.10 -13.74
C ALA A 20 9.21 5.87 -12.44
N MET A 21 8.21 6.77 -12.38
CA MET A 21 7.90 7.51 -11.17
C MET A 21 7.40 6.55 -10.08
N GLY A 22 8.16 6.50 -8.95
CA GLY A 22 7.85 5.62 -7.83
C GLY A 22 8.04 4.13 -8.09
N GLY A 23 8.41 3.72 -9.31
CA GLY A 23 8.43 2.32 -9.73
C GLY A 23 7.05 1.67 -9.65
N MET A 24 5.96 2.45 -9.80
CA MET A 24 4.59 2.04 -9.51
C MET A 24 4.06 1.05 -10.55
N LEU A 25 3.47 -0.05 -10.04
CA LEU A 25 2.86 -1.11 -10.83
C LEU A 25 1.36 -0.86 -10.99
N ALA A 26 0.94 -0.27 -12.09
CA ALA A 26 -0.44 -0.18 -12.59
C ALA A 26 -0.46 0.49 -13.98
N PRO A 27 -1.47 0.16 -14.83
CA PRO A 27 -2.50 -0.83 -14.57
C PRO A 27 -1.99 -2.28 -14.62
N VAL A 28 -2.72 -3.17 -13.98
CA VAL A 28 -2.59 -4.62 -14.13
C VAL A 28 -3.94 -5.16 -14.56
N ARG A 29 -3.97 -5.96 -15.62
CA ARG A 29 -5.14 -6.70 -16.07
C ARG A 29 -4.81 -8.19 -16.07
N PHE A 30 -5.53 -8.94 -15.28
CA PHE A 30 -5.47 -10.39 -15.30
C PHE A 30 -6.55 -10.97 -16.22
N ASP A 31 -6.17 -11.89 -17.10
CA ASP A 31 -7.08 -12.68 -17.91
C ASP A 31 -7.37 -14.01 -17.22
N LEU A 32 -8.64 -14.25 -16.94
CA LEU A 32 -9.10 -15.41 -16.17
C LEU A 32 -9.71 -16.51 -17.06
N GLY A 33 -9.56 -16.35 -18.38
CA GLY A 33 -10.14 -17.25 -19.36
C GLY A 33 -11.64 -17.06 -19.58
N ALA A 34 -12.17 -17.65 -20.63
CA ALA A 34 -13.57 -17.56 -21.03
C ALA A 34 -14.09 -16.11 -21.17
N GLY A 35 -13.23 -15.19 -21.60
CA GLY A 35 -13.56 -13.77 -21.77
C GLY A 35 -13.69 -12.96 -20.49
N ARG A 36 -13.33 -13.54 -19.34
CA ARG A 36 -13.33 -12.86 -18.04
C ARG A 36 -11.97 -12.23 -17.77
N SER A 37 -11.96 -11.04 -17.16
CA SER A 37 -10.73 -10.39 -16.69
C SER A 37 -11.02 -9.51 -15.48
N VAL A 38 -9.99 -9.17 -14.73
CA VAL A 38 -10.07 -8.22 -13.61
C VAL A 38 -8.87 -7.27 -13.65
N SER A 39 -9.11 -5.99 -13.35
CA SER A 39 -8.07 -4.96 -13.22
C SER A 39 -8.09 -4.42 -11.78
N PRO A 40 -7.40 -5.09 -10.85
CA PRO A 40 -7.60 -4.85 -9.43
C PRO A 40 -6.91 -3.59 -8.90
N LEU A 41 -5.87 -3.11 -9.57
CA LEU A 41 -5.07 -2.00 -9.04
C LEU A 41 -5.64 -0.65 -9.43
N HIS A 42 -5.74 0.23 -8.43
CA HIS A 42 -6.27 1.59 -8.57
C HIS A 42 -5.35 2.48 -9.38
N VAL A 43 -5.92 3.41 -10.12
CA VAL A 43 -5.23 4.55 -10.75
C VAL A 43 -5.96 5.81 -10.29
N ALA A 44 -5.24 6.73 -9.69
CA ALA A 44 -5.83 7.96 -9.17
C ALA A 44 -6.58 8.76 -10.26
N PRO A 45 -7.74 9.36 -9.95
CA PRO A 45 -8.59 9.99 -10.96
C PRO A 45 -7.98 11.23 -11.65
N TRP A 46 -6.93 11.82 -11.10
CA TRP A 46 -6.21 12.92 -11.77
C TRP A 46 -5.12 12.44 -12.73
N GLY A 47 -4.89 11.13 -12.83
CA GLY A 47 -3.95 10.54 -13.78
C GLY A 47 -2.52 11.02 -13.60
N ASP A 48 -1.84 11.31 -14.72
CA ASP A 48 -0.46 11.76 -14.76
C ASP A 48 -0.36 13.29 -14.86
N ASP A 49 -1.19 14.03 -14.18
CA ASP A 49 -1.22 15.48 -14.25
C ASP A 49 0.14 16.07 -13.78
N PRO A 50 0.88 16.75 -14.68
CA PRO A 50 2.21 17.30 -14.37
C PRO A 50 2.18 18.43 -13.35
N ALA A 51 1.01 18.96 -13.00
CA ALA A 51 0.86 19.97 -11.95
C ALA A 51 1.23 19.41 -10.55
N TRP A 52 1.19 18.08 -10.38
CA TRP A 52 1.51 17.43 -9.10
C TRP A 52 2.92 16.85 -9.12
N PRO A 53 3.75 17.13 -8.11
CA PRO A 53 5.12 16.59 -8.04
C PRO A 53 5.18 15.19 -7.40
N GLY A 54 6.30 14.50 -7.61
CA GLY A 54 6.66 13.26 -6.91
C GLY A 54 5.58 12.18 -6.97
N LEU A 55 5.36 11.55 -5.83
CA LEU A 55 4.35 10.50 -5.63
C LEU A 55 2.97 10.88 -6.18
N MET A 56 2.50 12.10 -5.91
CA MET A 56 1.16 12.53 -6.29
C MET A 56 0.94 12.61 -7.80
N ARG A 57 2.00 12.86 -8.59
CA ARG A 57 1.90 12.95 -10.05
C ARG A 57 1.42 11.65 -10.70
N ALA A 58 1.74 10.54 -10.09
CA ALA A 58 1.63 9.25 -10.73
C ALA A 58 0.90 8.20 -9.88
N LEU A 59 0.27 8.63 -8.79
CA LEU A 59 -0.32 7.78 -7.76
C LEU A 59 -1.20 6.67 -8.35
N ARG A 60 -0.72 5.44 -8.23
CA ARG A 60 -1.42 4.25 -8.71
C ARG A 60 -0.83 2.95 -8.18
N GLY A 61 -1.68 1.95 -8.12
CA GLY A 61 -1.29 0.56 -7.99
C GLY A 61 -0.46 0.26 -6.76
N GLU A 62 0.71 -0.33 -6.98
CA GLU A 62 1.54 -0.85 -5.92
C GLU A 62 2.99 -0.35 -6.07
N TRP A 63 3.61 0.02 -4.96
CA TRP A 63 5.02 0.42 -4.89
C TRP A 63 5.61 0.19 -3.49
N PRO A 64 6.96 0.07 -3.38
CA PRO A 64 7.64 -0.06 -2.10
C PRO A 64 7.85 1.28 -1.41
N CYS A 65 7.65 1.34 -0.11
CA CYS A 65 7.82 2.52 0.74
C CYS A 65 8.93 2.30 1.77
N LEU A 66 10.08 2.97 1.58
CA LEU A 66 11.20 2.89 2.53
C LEU A 66 11.93 4.26 2.65
N PRO A 67 11.88 4.90 3.83
CA PRO A 67 11.03 4.55 4.98
C PRO A 67 9.55 4.80 4.70
N PHE A 68 8.68 3.95 5.25
CA PHE A 68 7.24 4.08 5.09
C PHE A 68 6.66 5.18 5.97
N GLY A 69 5.76 5.97 5.43
CA GLY A 69 4.84 6.81 6.18
C GLY A 69 4.92 8.30 5.90
N THR A 70 4.13 9.02 6.70
CA THR A 70 4.04 10.48 6.65
C THR A 70 5.28 11.16 7.21
N ILE A 71 5.48 12.41 6.80
CA ILE A 71 6.51 13.32 7.37
C ILE A 71 5.90 14.36 8.31
N ASP A 72 4.57 14.42 8.35
CA ASP A 72 3.84 15.39 9.17
C ASP A 72 3.39 14.73 10.47
N VAL A 73 3.64 15.39 11.59
CA VAL A 73 3.08 15.01 12.88
C VAL A 73 1.62 15.43 12.91
N PRO A 74 0.66 14.48 13.05
CA PRO A 74 -0.73 14.87 13.14
C PRO A 74 -1.01 15.68 14.41
N PRO A 75 -1.92 16.66 14.34
CA PRO A 75 -2.38 17.37 15.53
C PRO A 75 -3.20 16.45 16.44
N ASP A 76 -3.39 16.86 17.67
CA ASP A 76 -4.34 16.25 18.63
C ASP A 76 -4.06 14.77 18.96
N LEU A 77 -2.79 14.36 18.92
CA LEU A 77 -2.40 13.03 19.36
C LEU A 77 -2.81 12.79 20.82
N PRO A 78 -3.31 11.59 21.17
CA PRO A 78 -3.64 11.26 22.54
C PRO A 78 -2.43 11.38 23.49
N PRO A 79 -2.64 11.60 24.79
CA PRO A 79 -1.56 11.67 25.76
C PRO A 79 -0.66 10.43 25.75
N GLY A 80 0.65 10.64 25.90
CA GLY A 80 1.66 9.58 25.98
C GLY A 80 2.27 9.18 24.65
N PHE A 81 1.78 9.72 23.52
CA PHE A 81 2.45 9.59 22.23
C PHE A 81 3.65 10.53 22.16
N GLU A 82 4.78 10.03 21.71
CA GLU A 82 5.99 10.81 21.49
C GLU A 82 6.13 11.17 20.02
N THR A 83 6.57 12.39 19.75
CA THR A 83 6.76 12.89 18.39
C THR A 83 8.23 13.16 18.09
N ARG A 84 8.61 13.01 16.82
CA ARG A 84 9.95 13.33 16.33
C ARG A 84 9.89 13.91 14.93
N GLN A 85 10.96 14.60 14.52
CA GLN A 85 11.12 15.04 13.14
C GLN A 85 11.58 13.87 12.26
N PRO A 86 11.08 13.75 11.04
CA PRO A 86 11.57 12.76 10.09
C PRO A 86 12.99 13.11 9.61
N ASP A 87 13.75 12.08 9.20
CA ASP A 87 15.13 12.22 8.72
C ASP A 87 15.20 12.81 7.30
N ASP A 88 14.10 12.79 6.55
CA ASP A 88 14.00 13.31 5.18
C ASP A 88 12.61 13.90 4.91
N GLU A 89 12.46 14.57 3.76
CA GLU A 89 11.24 15.29 3.36
C GLU A 89 10.28 14.46 2.48
N TRP A 90 10.57 13.19 2.20
CA TRP A 90 9.80 12.40 1.26
C TRP A 90 8.75 11.52 1.97
N ARG A 91 7.48 11.88 1.80
CA ARG A 91 6.37 11.02 2.23
C ARG A 91 6.47 9.65 1.56
N HIS A 92 6.37 8.56 2.33
CA HIS A 92 6.57 7.16 1.89
C HIS A 92 7.97 6.86 1.34
N GLY A 93 8.96 7.72 1.65
CA GLY A 93 10.35 7.54 1.29
C GLY A 93 10.76 8.06 -0.08
N PHE A 94 12.07 8.11 -0.31
CA PHE A 94 12.69 8.59 -1.55
C PHE A 94 12.20 7.82 -2.77
N SER A 95 12.18 6.48 -2.69
CA SER A 95 11.80 5.59 -3.80
C SER A 95 10.41 5.87 -4.37
N SER A 96 9.46 6.30 -3.54
CA SER A 96 8.08 6.63 -3.93
C SER A 96 7.99 7.94 -4.73
N ASN A 97 8.96 8.83 -4.58
CA ASN A 97 8.94 10.20 -5.09
C ASN A 97 9.92 10.46 -6.23
N HIS A 98 10.68 9.46 -6.63
CA HIS A 98 11.73 9.61 -7.63
C HIS A 98 11.61 8.59 -8.76
N MET A 99 12.31 8.90 -9.86
CA MET A 99 12.31 8.07 -11.06
C MET A 99 13.21 6.84 -10.85
N TRP A 100 12.64 5.67 -11.11
CA TRP A 100 13.38 4.43 -11.20
C TRP A 100 13.94 4.24 -12.62
N GLN A 101 15.05 3.54 -12.72
CA GLN A 101 15.67 3.15 -13.97
C GLN A 101 15.32 1.70 -14.29
N CYS A 102 14.93 1.43 -15.52
CA CYS A 102 14.79 0.06 -16.01
C CYS A 102 16.15 -0.49 -16.38
N VAL A 103 16.55 -1.57 -15.73
CA VAL A 103 17.84 -2.24 -15.98
C VAL A 103 17.68 -3.50 -16.81
N GLU A 104 16.46 -4.06 -16.86
CA GLU A 104 16.13 -5.21 -17.70
C GLU A 104 14.65 -5.18 -18.05
N GLN A 105 14.32 -5.50 -19.30
CA GLN A 105 12.95 -5.72 -19.76
C GLN A 105 12.91 -6.89 -20.73
N THR A 106 12.08 -7.88 -20.41
CA THR A 106 11.70 -8.99 -21.27
C THR A 106 10.17 -9.09 -21.33
N PRO A 107 9.56 -9.95 -22.14
CA PRO A 107 8.11 -10.13 -22.15
C PRO A 107 7.50 -10.50 -20.79
N HIS A 108 8.27 -11.19 -19.91
CA HIS A 108 7.78 -11.73 -18.64
C HIS A 108 8.45 -11.12 -17.41
N ARG A 109 9.43 -10.22 -17.59
CA ARG A 109 10.24 -9.70 -16.50
C ARG A 109 10.60 -8.23 -16.72
N ILE A 110 10.44 -7.41 -15.69
CA ILE A 110 10.96 -6.05 -15.59
C ILE A 110 11.81 -5.96 -14.34
N ALA A 111 13.05 -5.48 -14.47
CA ALA A 111 13.90 -5.15 -13.34
C ALA A 111 14.19 -3.65 -13.30
N LEU A 112 14.00 -3.07 -12.13
CA LEU A 112 14.13 -1.64 -11.87
C LEU A 112 15.15 -1.39 -10.77
N HIS A 113 15.76 -0.21 -10.79
CA HIS A 113 16.72 0.25 -9.79
C HIS A 113 16.52 1.72 -9.45
N VAL A 114 16.75 2.09 -8.20
CA VAL A 114 16.81 3.49 -7.74
C VAL A 114 17.89 3.65 -6.68
N ASP A 115 18.77 4.62 -6.88
CA ASP A 115 19.76 5.04 -5.89
C ASP A 115 19.22 6.14 -5.02
N TYR A 116 19.49 6.03 -3.71
CA TYR A 116 19.19 7.07 -2.72
C TYR A 116 20.37 8.06 -2.59
N PRO A 117 20.12 9.28 -2.08
CA PRO A 117 21.19 10.25 -1.81
C PRO A 117 22.34 9.64 -1.01
N GLU A 118 23.56 10.14 -1.23
CA GLU A 118 24.79 9.56 -0.64
C GLU A 118 24.82 9.59 0.89
N ASP A 119 24.20 10.59 1.49
CA ASP A 119 24.05 10.78 2.95
C ASP A 119 22.93 9.96 3.58
N HIS A 120 21.99 9.44 2.77
CA HIS A 120 20.89 8.63 3.26
C HIS A 120 21.35 7.23 3.72
N ALA A 121 20.71 6.69 4.77
CA ALA A 121 21.04 5.36 5.30
C ALA A 121 20.78 4.23 4.31
N VAL A 122 19.69 4.31 3.56
CA VAL A 122 19.42 3.41 2.44
C VAL A 122 20.35 3.78 1.28
N GLN A 123 20.98 2.77 0.67
CA GLN A 123 21.85 2.95 -0.48
C GLN A 123 21.08 2.90 -1.79
N ASN A 124 20.34 1.81 -2.00
CA ASN A 124 19.52 1.62 -3.19
C ASN A 124 18.43 0.57 -2.97
N LEU A 125 17.47 0.59 -3.87
CA LEU A 125 16.50 -0.47 -4.04
C LEU A 125 16.61 -1.04 -5.45
N SER A 126 16.50 -2.38 -5.54
CA SER A 126 16.32 -3.07 -6.81
C SER A 126 15.01 -3.86 -6.75
N ARG A 127 14.18 -3.73 -7.77
CA ARG A 127 12.85 -4.34 -7.84
C ARG A 127 12.72 -5.17 -9.10
N VAL A 128 12.22 -6.39 -8.94
CA VAL A 128 11.98 -7.31 -10.06
C VAL A 128 10.51 -7.70 -10.05
N ILE A 129 9.84 -7.56 -11.19
CA ILE A 129 8.44 -7.93 -11.40
C ILE A 129 8.42 -9.01 -12.46
N GLU A 130 7.90 -10.19 -12.13
CA GLU A 130 7.86 -11.37 -12.99
C GLU A 130 6.42 -11.87 -13.14
N ALA A 131 5.99 -12.03 -14.39
CA ALA A 131 4.73 -12.66 -14.72
C ALA A 131 4.88 -14.19 -14.72
N SER A 132 3.93 -14.89 -14.11
CA SER A 132 3.88 -16.34 -14.17
C SER A 132 3.46 -16.79 -15.59
N PRO A 133 4.17 -17.71 -16.23
CA PRO A 133 3.78 -18.21 -17.55
C PRO A 133 2.45 -18.96 -17.54
N ASP A 134 2.09 -19.59 -16.42
CA ASP A 134 1.00 -20.55 -16.33
C ASP A 134 -0.25 -20.03 -15.61
N GLU A 135 -0.21 -18.82 -15.06
CA GLU A 135 -1.30 -18.27 -14.22
C GLU A 135 -1.40 -16.75 -14.27
N ALA A 136 -2.59 -16.26 -13.89
CA ALA A 136 -2.87 -14.84 -13.72
C ALA A 136 -2.22 -14.33 -12.43
N SER A 137 -0.89 -14.23 -12.43
CA SER A 137 -0.14 -13.77 -11.25
C SER A 137 1.16 -13.07 -11.60
N LEU A 138 1.56 -12.19 -10.68
CA LEU A 138 2.83 -11.48 -10.66
C LEU A 138 3.56 -11.76 -9.36
N THR A 139 4.83 -12.11 -9.44
CA THR A 139 5.74 -12.15 -8.30
C THR A 139 6.61 -10.91 -8.34
N VAL A 140 6.70 -10.22 -7.21
CA VAL A 140 7.54 -9.03 -7.07
C VAL A 140 8.59 -9.29 -5.99
N SER A 141 9.85 -9.12 -6.36
CA SER A 141 10.98 -9.19 -5.43
C SER A 141 11.59 -7.80 -5.27
N LEU A 142 11.88 -7.41 -4.04
CA LEU A 142 12.51 -6.14 -3.69
C LEU A 142 13.76 -6.41 -2.87
N THR A 143 14.92 -5.94 -3.36
CA THR A 143 16.19 -6.01 -2.65
C THR A 143 16.56 -4.65 -2.12
N VAL A 144 16.80 -4.55 -0.82
CA VAL A 144 17.21 -3.35 -0.09
C VAL A 144 18.68 -3.45 0.26
N ARG A 145 19.47 -2.42 -0.09
CA ARG A 145 20.84 -2.23 0.37
C ARG A 145 20.93 -0.97 1.23
N VAL A 146 21.64 -1.06 2.34
CA VAL A 146 21.85 0.07 3.25
C VAL A 146 23.35 0.34 3.44
N ARG A 147 23.71 1.59 3.72
CA ARG A 147 25.10 2.02 3.96
C ARG A 147 25.55 1.79 5.40
N ARG A 148 24.59 1.70 6.32
CA ARG A 148 24.78 1.43 7.76
C ARG A 148 23.61 0.65 8.30
N ASP A 149 23.82 -0.07 9.37
CA ASP A 149 22.74 -0.79 10.07
C ASP A 149 21.69 0.21 10.53
N ILE A 150 20.43 -0.11 10.26
CA ILE A 150 19.31 0.78 10.58
C ILE A 150 17.99 0.00 10.71
N THR A 151 17.10 0.51 11.55
CA THR A 151 15.71 0.05 11.64
C THR A 151 14.80 1.17 11.12
N LEU A 152 13.97 0.84 10.14
CA LEU A 152 13.08 1.80 9.47
C LEU A 152 11.67 1.22 9.35
N PRO A 153 10.61 2.03 9.50
CA PRO A 153 9.28 1.65 9.06
C PRO A 153 9.32 1.26 7.58
N PHE A 154 8.72 0.11 7.27
CA PHE A 154 8.78 -0.47 5.93
C PHE A 154 7.42 -1.02 5.53
N ALA A 155 6.97 -0.72 4.34
CA ALA A 155 5.73 -1.24 3.80
C ALA A 155 5.78 -1.41 2.28
N LEU A 156 4.86 -2.23 1.79
CA LEU A 156 4.37 -2.21 0.42
C LEU A 156 3.07 -1.40 0.40
N HIS A 157 2.76 -0.77 -0.72
CA HIS A 157 1.56 0.07 -0.83
C HIS A 157 0.63 -0.38 -1.98
N PRO A 158 0.13 -1.62 -1.97
CA PRO A 158 -0.91 -2.03 -2.91
C PRO A 158 -2.19 -1.25 -2.66
N THR A 159 -2.64 -0.55 -3.69
CA THR A 159 -3.89 0.21 -3.68
C THR A 159 -4.82 -0.40 -4.70
N PHE A 160 -5.94 -0.93 -4.23
CA PHE A 160 -6.93 -1.63 -5.03
C PHE A 160 -8.05 -0.70 -5.46
N ALA A 161 -8.57 -0.95 -6.66
CA ALA A 161 -9.72 -0.24 -7.19
C ALA A 161 -10.99 -0.61 -6.42
N VAL A 162 -11.81 0.38 -6.14
CA VAL A 162 -13.16 0.22 -5.57
C VAL A 162 -14.16 0.67 -6.63
N PRO A 163 -14.64 -0.26 -7.49
CA PRO A 163 -15.62 0.06 -8.51
C PRO A 163 -17.01 0.33 -7.90
N GLU A 164 -17.89 1.00 -8.65
CA GLU A 164 -19.28 1.25 -8.22
C GLU A 164 -20.05 -0.04 -7.89
N GLN A 165 -19.73 -1.14 -8.58
CA GLN A 165 -20.33 -2.45 -8.35
C GLN A 165 -19.84 -3.13 -7.08
N GLY A 166 -18.81 -2.56 -6.45
CA GLY A 166 -18.28 -2.95 -5.17
C GLY A 166 -17.16 -3.99 -5.22
N VAL A 167 -16.45 -4.02 -4.09
CA VAL A 167 -15.44 -5.03 -3.75
C VAL A 167 -15.71 -5.55 -2.35
N GLU A 168 -15.60 -6.86 -2.15
CA GLU A 168 -15.72 -7.51 -0.86
C GLU A 168 -14.32 -7.78 -0.29
N ILE A 169 -14.12 -7.39 0.96
CA ILE A 169 -12.90 -7.63 1.71
C ILE A 169 -13.09 -8.91 2.52
N LEU A 170 -12.57 -10.03 2.02
CA LEU A 170 -12.57 -11.30 2.74
C LEU A 170 -11.44 -11.34 3.77
N ALA A 171 -10.51 -10.37 3.65
CA ALA A 171 -9.33 -10.17 4.49
C ALA A 171 -8.42 -11.42 4.57
N CYS A 172 -7.59 -11.43 5.58
CA CYS A 172 -6.79 -12.57 6.05
C CYS A 172 -7.19 -12.87 7.49
N SER A 173 -6.66 -13.92 8.09
CA SER A 173 -6.66 -14.07 9.55
C SER A 173 -5.81 -12.97 10.17
N TYR A 174 -6.26 -12.35 11.25
CA TYR A 174 -5.53 -11.34 12.02
C TYR A 174 -5.97 -11.38 13.49
N ARG A 175 -5.17 -10.80 14.39
CA ARG A 175 -5.45 -10.81 15.83
C ARG A 175 -6.44 -9.74 16.25
N ALA A 176 -6.27 -8.52 15.75
CA ALA A 176 -7.07 -7.36 16.13
C ALA A 176 -7.01 -6.28 15.03
N VAL A 177 -7.94 -5.35 15.10
CA VAL A 177 -7.98 -4.13 14.30
C VAL A 177 -7.71 -2.93 15.20
N HIS A 178 -6.70 -2.15 14.88
CA HIS A 178 -6.38 -0.90 15.57
C HIS A 178 -6.81 0.27 14.70
N THR A 179 -7.52 1.24 15.28
CA THR A 179 -7.90 2.47 14.58
C THR A 179 -6.82 3.52 14.75
N TYR A 180 -6.68 4.37 13.73
CA TYR A 180 -5.70 5.44 13.71
C TYR A 180 -5.81 6.33 14.95
N PRO A 181 -4.71 6.87 15.49
CA PRO A 181 -4.75 7.61 16.76
C PRO A 181 -5.54 8.92 16.71
N VAL A 182 -5.73 9.49 15.51
CA VAL A 182 -6.52 10.70 15.27
C VAL A 182 -7.39 10.53 14.03
N ALA A 183 -8.35 11.42 13.78
CA ALA A 183 -9.08 11.44 12.51
C ALA A 183 -8.13 11.87 11.38
N ILE A 184 -7.95 11.04 10.34
CA ILE A 184 -7.05 11.39 9.22
C ILE A 184 -7.64 12.50 8.34
N GLU A 185 -8.96 12.58 8.26
CA GLU A 185 -9.72 13.68 7.65
C GLU A 185 -10.79 14.12 8.63
N PRO A 186 -10.54 15.12 9.48
CA PRO A 186 -11.41 15.47 10.62
C PRO A 186 -12.88 15.70 10.27
N ASN A 187 -13.18 16.18 9.04
CA ASN A 187 -14.54 16.44 8.58
C ASN A 187 -15.26 15.19 8.05
N TYR A 188 -14.49 14.13 7.73
CA TYR A 188 -15.02 12.96 7.02
C TYR A 188 -14.80 11.65 7.78
N SER A 189 -13.68 11.51 8.52
CA SER A 189 -13.42 10.30 9.31
C SER A 189 -14.48 10.08 10.39
N ARG A 190 -15.01 8.88 10.48
CA ARG A 190 -16.15 8.50 11.32
C ARG A 190 -15.79 7.47 12.37
N ILE A 191 -14.82 6.60 12.09
CA ILE A 191 -14.39 5.55 13.01
C ILE A 191 -13.77 6.19 14.26
N VAL A 192 -14.12 5.67 15.43
CA VAL A 192 -13.54 6.14 16.71
C VAL A 192 -12.05 5.86 16.73
N THR A 193 -11.28 6.89 17.01
CA THR A 193 -9.81 6.86 16.95
C THR A 193 -9.18 6.20 18.19
N ASN A 194 -7.96 5.68 18.02
CA ASN A 194 -7.13 5.10 19.11
C ASN A 194 -7.87 4.01 19.92
N ARG A 195 -8.49 3.07 19.19
CA ARG A 195 -9.22 1.92 19.73
C ARG A 195 -8.75 0.61 19.11
N THR A 196 -9.09 -0.48 19.79
CA THR A 196 -8.82 -1.85 19.31
C THR A 196 -10.14 -2.61 19.22
N PHE A 197 -10.35 -3.29 18.10
CA PHE A 197 -11.53 -4.09 17.81
C PHE A 197 -11.13 -5.52 17.41
N ALA A 198 -12.06 -6.46 17.59
CA ALA A 198 -11.84 -7.83 17.18
C ALA A 198 -12.02 -8.05 15.67
N SER A 199 -12.80 -7.19 15.00
CA SER A 199 -13.17 -7.37 13.59
C SER A 199 -13.31 -6.05 12.85
N HIS A 200 -12.90 -6.04 11.57
CA HIS A 200 -13.16 -4.94 10.63
C HIS A 200 -14.64 -4.83 10.22
N THR A 201 -15.46 -5.81 10.57
CA THR A 201 -16.91 -5.80 10.27
C THR A 201 -17.76 -5.11 11.34
N ALA A 202 -17.13 -4.62 12.43
CA ALA A 202 -17.83 -4.00 13.54
C ALA A 202 -16.98 -2.90 14.20
N LEU A 203 -16.55 -1.91 13.41
CA LEU A 203 -15.79 -0.77 13.91
C LEU A 203 -16.73 0.29 14.46
N GLU A 204 -16.51 0.71 15.70
CA GLU A 204 -17.31 1.75 16.36
C GLU A 204 -17.13 3.08 15.63
N THR A 205 -18.27 3.79 15.47
CA THR A 205 -18.32 5.17 14.98
C THR A 205 -19.04 6.04 15.99
N LYS A 206 -19.03 7.36 15.79
CA LYS A 206 -19.77 8.30 16.66
C LYS A 206 -21.26 8.01 16.72
N ASP A 207 -21.84 7.43 15.66
CA ASP A 207 -23.28 7.24 15.49
C ASP A 207 -23.69 5.76 15.33
N GLY A 208 -22.81 4.81 15.66
CA GLY A 208 -23.07 3.38 15.52
C GLY A 208 -21.82 2.55 15.22
N SER A 209 -21.90 1.71 14.21
CA SER A 209 -20.75 0.89 13.77
C SER A 209 -20.67 0.80 12.25
N PHE A 210 -19.43 0.65 11.74
CA PHE A 210 -19.15 0.35 10.34
C PHE A 210 -18.72 -1.11 10.16
N ASP A 211 -19.34 -1.72 9.17
CA ASP A 211 -18.83 -2.92 8.52
C ASP A 211 -18.06 -2.45 7.27
N VAL A 212 -16.73 -2.59 7.31
CA VAL A 212 -15.87 -2.23 6.18
C VAL A 212 -15.50 -3.43 5.31
N SER A 213 -16.19 -4.56 5.46
CA SER A 213 -15.97 -5.74 4.62
C SER A 213 -16.45 -5.59 3.18
N ARG A 214 -17.17 -4.51 2.88
CA ARG A 214 -17.66 -4.22 1.52
C ARG A 214 -17.55 -2.75 1.20
N LEU A 215 -16.93 -2.43 0.06
CA LEU A 215 -16.77 -1.07 -0.45
C LEU A 215 -17.43 -0.94 -1.83
N PRO A 216 -17.88 0.30 -2.24
CA PRO A 216 -17.79 1.53 -1.48
C PRO A 216 -18.77 1.56 -0.29
N LEU A 217 -18.41 2.31 0.74
CA LEU A 217 -19.31 2.56 1.86
C LEU A 217 -20.45 3.51 1.44
N PRO A 218 -21.63 3.43 2.07
CA PRO A 218 -22.79 4.28 1.70
C PRO A 218 -22.60 5.75 2.11
N VAL A 219 -21.53 6.09 2.78
CA VAL A 219 -21.22 7.43 3.29
C VAL A 219 -19.84 7.88 2.86
N VAL A 220 -19.68 9.16 2.62
CA VAL A 220 -18.37 9.76 2.36
C VAL A 220 -17.52 9.68 3.62
N THR A 221 -16.34 9.07 3.51
CA THR A 221 -15.41 8.93 4.63
C THR A 221 -13.98 8.69 4.13
N GLU A 222 -13.02 8.86 5.04
CA GLU A 222 -11.60 8.54 4.85
C GLU A 222 -11.10 7.91 6.14
N GLU A 223 -10.68 6.66 6.07
CA GLU A 223 -10.33 5.89 7.26
C GLU A 223 -9.00 5.17 7.09
N LEU A 224 -8.33 4.92 8.20
CA LEU A 224 -7.11 4.16 8.25
C LEU A 224 -7.09 3.27 9.49
N VAL A 225 -6.94 1.97 9.28
CA VAL A 225 -6.87 0.98 10.36
C VAL A 225 -5.69 0.04 10.12
N GLN A 226 -5.11 -0.51 11.20
CA GLN A 226 -4.05 -1.51 11.12
C GLN A 226 -4.55 -2.85 11.64
N LEU A 227 -4.47 -3.87 10.79
CA LEU A 227 -4.72 -5.26 11.14
C LEU A 227 -3.45 -5.84 11.75
N GLU A 228 -3.52 -6.29 12.99
CA GLU A 228 -2.39 -6.84 13.73
C GLU A 228 -2.23 -8.35 13.48
N ALA A 229 -0.99 -8.78 13.23
CA ALA A 229 -0.62 -10.18 13.02
C ALA A 229 -1.43 -10.84 11.88
N CYS A 230 -1.36 -10.22 10.70
CA CYS A 230 -1.98 -10.76 9.50
C CYS A 230 -1.30 -12.03 9.01
N GLU A 231 -2.10 -13.01 8.61
CA GLU A 231 -1.67 -14.27 8.01
C GLU A 231 -2.18 -14.34 6.55
N PRO A 232 -1.34 -13.96 5.56
CA PRO A 232 -1.74 -13.99 4.15
C PRO A 232 -2.22 -15.37 3.68
N PRO A 233 -2.97 -15.46 2.57
CA PRO A 233 -3.27 -14.38 1.63
C PRO A 233 -4.34 -13.41 2.13
N PHE A 234 -4.17 -12.11 1.79
CA PHE A 234 -5.28 -11.15 1.88
C PHE A 234 -6.13 -11.28 0.61
N VAL A 235 -7.42 -11.45 0.77
CA VAL A 235 -8.32 -11.79 -0.34
C VAL A 235 -9.37 -10.71 -0.54
N LEU A 236 -9.48 -10.25 -1.78
CA LEU A 236 -10.53 -9.35 -2.27
C LEU A 236 -11.38 -10.07 -3.32
N ARG A 237 -12.69 -9.92 -3.25
CA ARG A 237 -13.61 -10.44 -4.26
C ARG A 237 -14.24 -9.29 -5.03
N TYR A 238 -14.21 -9.37 -6.35
CA TYR A 238 -14.84 -8.48 -7.29
C TYR A 238 -16.07 -9.17 -7.89
N PRO A 239 -17.28 -8.95 -7.33
CA PRO A 239 -18.46 -9.72 -7.74
C PRO A 239 -18.84 -9.50 -9.20
N ALA A 240 -18.72 -8.26 -9.71
CA ALA A 240 -19.05 -7.94 -11.11
C ALA A 240 -18.13 -8.67 -12.11
N ASP A 241 -16.86 -8.85 -11.77
CA ASP A 241 -15.87 -9.55 -12.59
C ASP A 241 -15.86 -11.06 -12.33
N ARG A 242 -16.60 -11.54 -11.32
CA ARG A 242 -16.58 -12.92 -10.81
C ARG A 242 -15.14 -13.38 -10.54
N ALA A 243 -14.38 -12.54 -9.86
CA ALA A 243 -12.96 -12.72 -9.61
C ALA A 243 -12.62 -12.59 -8.14
N GLU A 244 -11.65 -13.39 -7.69
CA GLU A 244 -10.90 -13.17 -6.46
C GLU A 244 -9.48 -12.72 -6.80
N VAL A 245 -9.02 -11.74 -6.04
CA VAL A 245 -7.65 -11.22 -6.10
C VAL A 245 -6.99 -11.50 -4.75
N ARG A 246 -5.75 -11.98 -4.79
CA ARG A 246 -5.01 -12.40 -3.61
C ARG A 246 -3.67 -11.68 -3.56
N LEU A 247 -3.35 -11.18 -2.38
CA LEU A 247 -2.05 -10.60 -2.06
C LEU A 247 -1.37 -11.48 -1.00
N ASP A 248 -0.23 -12.07 -1.36
CA ASP A 248 0.57 -12.92 -0.49
C ASP A 248 1.90 -12.25 -0.17
N TRP A 249 2.32 -12.33 1.09
CA TRP A 249 3.63 -11.84 1.55
C TRP A 249 4.15 -12.68 2.72
N ASN A 250 5.42 -12.51 3.07
CA ASN A 250 6.01 -13.16 4.23
C ASN A 250 5.76 -12.34 5.50
N THR A 251 5.12 -12.93 6.51
CA THR A 251 4.81 -12.28 7.79
C THR A 251 6.05 -11.94 8.62
N ALA A 252 7.19 -12.60 8.37
CA ALA A 252 8.46 -12.23 8.99
C ALA A 252 8.99 -10.87 8.49
N ASP A 253 8.59 -10.46 7.27
CA ASP A 253 8.92 -9.15 6.71
C ASP A 253 7.87 -8.11 7.10
N PHE A 254 6.59 -8.47 7.00
CA PHE A 254 5.45 -7.60 7.27
C PHE A 254 4.45 -8.32 8.17
N PRO A 255 4.52 -8.11 9.48
CA PRO A 255 3.64 -8.81 10.44
C PRO A 255 2.19 -8.32 10.41
N ASP A 256 1.96 -7.12 9.92
CA ASP A 256 0.66 -6.44 9.95
C ASP A 256 0.26 -5.96 8.55
N ALA A 257 -0.97 -5.47 8.39
CA ALA A 257 -1.40 -4.74 7.21
C ALA A 257 -2.17 -3.49 7.60
N VAL A 258 -1.88 -2.37 6.96
CA VAL A 258 -2.70 -1.16 7.04
C VAL A 258 -3.78 -1.22 5.97
N LEU A 259 -5.02 -0.93 6.34
CA LEU A 259 -6.11 -0.68 5.41
C LEU A 259 -6.35 0.84 5.34
N TRP A 260 -6.08 1.41 4.17
CA TRP A 260 -6.50 2.76 3.83
C TRP A 260 -7.78 2.72 3.02
N ILE A 261 -8.87 3.24 3.59
CA ILE A 261 -10.19 3.28 2.96
C ILE A 261 -10.45 4.71 2.50
N SER A 262 -10.26 4.96 1.22
CA SER A 262 -10.61 6.23 0.59
C SER A 262 -11.97 6.09 -0.07
N ASN A 263 -12.96 6.76 0.48
CA ASN A 263 -14.36 6.70 0.05
C ASN A 263 -14.91 8.11 -0.20
N GLY A 264 -14.16 8.89 -1.01
CA GLY A 264 -14.50 10.27 -1.37
C GLY A 264 -14.26 11.30 -0.27
N GLY A 265 -13.57 10.95 0.84
CA GLY A 265 -13.41 11.80 2.02
C GLY A 265 -12.43 12.97 1.86
N ARG A 266 -11.63 13.01 0.80
CA ARG A 266 -10.73 14.12 0.49
C ARG A 266 -11.34 15.01 -0.57
N ASP A 267 -11.95 16.14 -0.17
CA ASP A 267 -12.66 17.07 -1.06
C ASP A 267 -11.75 18.11 -1.74
N TYR A 268 -10.52 18.25 -1.29
CA TYR A 268 -9.51 19.15 -1.83
C TYR A 268 -8.75 18.55 -3.03
N ALA A 269 -8.10 19.43 -3.80
CA ALA A 269 -7.30 19.00 -4.97
C ALA A 269 -6.05 18.21 -4.55
N PRO A 270 -5.66 17.17 -5.31
CA PRO A 270 -6.26 16.68 -6.55
C PRO A 270 -7.43 15.69 -6.37
N TRP A 271 -7.72 15.30 -5.15
CA TRP A 271 -8.72 14.26 -4.79
C TRP A 271 -10.14 14.64 -5.20
N ALA A 272 -10.55 15.89 -4.88
CA ALA A 272 -11.84 16.49 -5.26
C ALA A 272 -13.07 15.61 -4.97
N GLY A 273 -13.03 14.80 -3.91
CA GLY A 273 -14.09 13.89 -3.55
C GLY A 273 -14.28 12.69 -4.49
N LYS A 274 -13.35 12.44 -5.40
CA LYS A 274 -13.51 11.45 -6.48
C LYS A 274 -12.68 10.18 -6.30
N ASN A 275 -11.90 10.09 -5.23
CA ASN A 275 -11.06 8.93 -5.00
C ASN A 275 -11.83 7.85 -4.24
N PHE A 276 -11.93 6.66 -4.86
CA PHE A 276 -12.49 5.46 -4.26
C PHE A 276 -11.47 4.34 -4.41
N ALA A 277 -10.80 4.01 -3.30
CA ALA A 277 -9.68 3.10 -3.30
C ALA A 277 -9.54 2.39 -1.96
N LEU A 278 -8.92 1.22 -1.97
CA LEU A 278 -8.54 0.46 -0.80
C LEU A 278 -7.04 0.20 -0.83
N GLY A 279 -6.28 0.82 0.05
CA GLY A 279 -4.92 0.38 0.37
C GLY A 279 -5.00 -0.91 1.20
N VAL A 280 -4.25 -1.93 0.79
CA VAL A 280 -3.96 -3.11 1.61
C VAL A 280 -2.45 -3.19 1.70
N GLU A 281 -1.91 -2.61 2.74
CA GLU A 281 -0.49 -2.27 2.84
C GLU A 281 0.20 -3.18 3.85
N PRO A 282 0.86 -4.28 3.40
CA PRO A 282 1.72 -5.07 4.28
C PRO A 282 2.76 -4.17 4.94
N VAL A 283 2.81 -4.15 6.27
CA VAL A 283 3.59 -3.18 7.02
C VAL A 283 4.39 -3.78 8.17
N ASN A 284 5.58 -3.25 8.36
CA ASN A 284 6.38 -3.36 9.57
C ASN A 284 6.62 -1.94 10.07
N GLY A 285 5.71 -1.48 10.93
CA GLY A 285 5.67 -0.11 11.43
C GLY A 285 4.39 0.18 12.18
N PHE A 286 4.33 1.36 12.80
CA PHE A 286 3.15 1.89 13.47
C PHE A 286 2.35 2.74 12.49
N PHE A 287 1.33 2.19 11.88
CA PHE A 287 0.60 2.81 10.78
C PHE A 287 1.57 3.41 9.73
N ASP A 288 1.18 4.51 9.12
CA ASP A 288 2.07 5.39 8.36
C ASP A 288 2.73 6.48 9.22
N LEU A 289 2.63 6.35 10.55
CA LEU A 289 3.16 7.31 11.53
C LEU A 289 4.54 6.95 12.06
N GLY A 290 5.03 5.73 11.82
CA GLY A 290 6.23 5.20 12.45
C GLY A 290 7.51 6.04 12.28
N ARG A 291 7.51 7.01 11.37
CA ARG A 291 8.62 7.97 11.18
C ARG A 291 8.57 9.16 12.14
N VAL A 292 7.39 9.58 12.52
CA VAL A 292 7.15 10.84 13.24
C VAL A 292 6.49 10.66 14.59
N VAL A 293 5.91 9.48 14.87
CA VAL A 293 5.19 9.19 16.11
C VAL A 293 5.62 7.83 16.66
N SER A 294 5.78 7.75 17.98
CA SER A 294 5.89 6.50 18.73
C SER A 294 4.72 6.39 19.68
N PRO A 295 3.97 5.28 19.69
CA PRO A 295 2.92 5.06 20.68
C PRO A 295 3.50 4.81 22.07
N PRO A 296 2.72 5.01 23.15
CA PRO A 296 3.16 4.73 24.51
C PRO A 296 3.50 3.23 24.69
N PRO A 297 4.40 2.89 25.65
CA PRO A 297 4.87 1.50 25.84
C PRO A 297 3.76 0.47 26.08
N GLY A 298 2.61 0.88 26.62
CA GLY A 298 1.44 0.01 26.83
C GLY A 298 0.52 -0.17 25.62
N HIS A 299 0.80 0.51 24.50
CA HIS A 299 0.02 0.36 23.27
C HIS A 299 0.31 -0.99 22.62
N ALA A 300 -0.71 -1.66 22.07
CA ALA A 300 -0.56 -2.99 21.44
C ALA A 300 0.49 -3.00 20.33
N LEU A 301 0.60 -1.90 19.57
CA LEU A 301 1.56 -1.74 18.47
C LEU A 301 2.88 -1.07 18.89
N ALA A 302 3.19 -0.93 20.18
CA ALA A 302 4.43 -0.27 20.65
C ALA A 302 5.72 -0.96 20.13
N GLY A 303 5.66 -2.26 19.88
CA GLY A 303 6.76 -3.04 19.31
C GLY A 303 6.92 -2.92 17.78
N ARG A 304 6.04 -2.19 17.08
CA ARG A 304 6.08 -2.03 15.63
C ARG A 304 6.99 -0.87 15.21
N VAL A 305 8.29 -1.04 15.46
CA VAL A 305 9.30 0.00 15.24
C VAL A 305 9.89 0.02 13.82
N GLY A 306 9.61 -1.01 13.03
CA GLY A 306 10.11 -1.15 11.66
C GLY A 306 10.96 -2.39 11.43
N ALA A 307 11.41 -2.56 10.19
CA ALA A 307 12.29 -3.63 9.77
C ALA A 307 13.76 -3.25 9.96
N THR A 308 14.57 -4.18 10.44
CA THR A 308 16.02 -4.00 10.59
C THR A 308 16.74 -4.41 9.31
N PHE A 309 17.66 -3.55 8.87
CA PHE A 309 18.53 -3.76 7.71
C PHE A 309 19.98 -3.66 8.18
N THR A 310 20.87 -4.50 7.61
CA THR A 310 22.30 -4.49 7.92
C THR A 310 23.12 -4.16 6.67
N ALA A 311 24.17 -3.37 6.85
CA ALA A 311 25.06 -3.00 5.75
C ALA A 311 25.84 -4.21 5.20
N ALA A 312 26.05 -5.23 6.02
CA ALA A 312 26.81 -6.42 5.66
C ALA A 312 26.10 -7.30 4.63
N LEU A 313 24.75 -7.30 4.60
CA LEU A 313 23.96 -8.19 3.74
C LEU A 313 22.70 -7.50 3.21
N PRO A 314 22.50 -7.47 1.88
CA PRO A 314 21.22 -7.00 1.33
C PRO A 314 20.06 -7.86 1.80
N ARG A 315 18.91 -7.23 2.07
CA ARG A 315 17.67 -7.92 2.39
C ARG A 315 16.80 -7.99 1.15
N THR A 316 16.40 -9.19 0.76
CA THR A 316 15.43 -9.41 -0.32
C THR A 316 14.12 -9.92 0.28
N ILE A 317 13.03 -9.27 -0.06
CA ILE A 317 11.66 -9.71 0.22
C ILE A 317 10.97 -10.08 -1.08
N SER A 318 9.94 -10.91 -0.99
CA SER A 318 9.09 -11.28 -2.13
C SER A 318 7.64 -11.33 -1.72
N TYR A 319 6.76 -10.89 -2.63
CA TYR A 319 5.30 -10.96 -2.47
C TYR A 319 4.66 -11.27 -3.81
N ARG A 320 3.41 -11.71 -3.78
CA ARG A 320 2.69 -12.15 -4.98
C ARG A 320 1.30 -11.52 -5.04
N LEU A 321 0.95 -11.02 -6.23
CA LEU A 321 -0.39 -10.61 -6.59
C LEU A 321 -0.94 -11.61 -7.61
N SER A 322 -2.10 -12.18 -7.34
CA SER A 322 -2.73 -13.17 -8.24
C SER A 322 -4.24 -12.96 -8.32
N ALA A 323 -4.84 -13.47 -9.39
CA ALA A 323 -6.27 -13.47 -9.56
C ALA A 323 -6.79 -14.83 -10.06
N ALA A 324 -7.99 -15.18 -9.65
CA ALA A 324 -8.68 -16.38 -10.10
C ALA A 324 -10.16 -16.10 -10.32
N ALA A 325 -10.75 -16.83 -11.27
CA ALA A 325 -12.20 -16.80 -11.46
C ALA A 325 -12.92 -17.49 -10.29
N VAL A 326 -13.98 -16.86 -9.79
CA VAL A 326 -14.90 -17.50 -8.84
C VAL A 326 -15.84 -18.40 -9.62
N GLN A 327 -15.99 -19.65 -9.18
CA GLN A 327 -17.01 -20.56 -9.70
C GLN A 327 -18.34 -20.22 -9.03
N ASP A 328 -19.43 -20.35 -9.79
CA ASP A 328 -20.80 -20.16 -9.32
C ASP A 328 -21.19 -21.24 -8.30
#